data_6e57a3ade644304e00ccd9687d53cb36
#
_entry.id   6e57a3ade644304e00ccd9687d53cb36
#
_cell.length_a   1.000
_cell.length_b   1.000
_cell.length_c   1.000
_cell.angle_alpha   90.00
_cell.angle_beta   90.00
_cell.angle_gamma   90.00
#
_symmetry.space_group_name_H-M   'P 1'
#
loop_
_entity.id
_entity.type
_entity.pdbx_description
1 polymer ?
#
loop_
_entity_poly.entity_id
_entity_poly.type
_entity_poly.pdbx_seq_one_letter_code
_entity_poly.pdbx_strand_id
1 'polypeptide(L)'
;ALCGRSNSGKSTLINALANQKKLAKTSNTPGRTQSINFFHLTNDEAKKIVDLPGFGYAKASKQDQNAWAKLILSYLEKRAALTDLILIMDMRHPFQNKDLEFLSLCNSLNLPIHLVLTKADKLNNKETQNTLKVVSEKMADYPAIVDSLVFSATKKIGLETLLNKIKLLLEV
;
A
#
# COMPACT_ATOMS: atom_id res chain seq x y z
N ALA A 1 0.55 -8.52 0.46
CA ALA A 1 0.79 -7.76 -0.78
C ALA A 1 0.81 -6.26 -0.51
N LEU A 2 1.44 -5.49 -1.39
CA LEU A 2 1.54 -4.02 -1.33
C LEU A 2 0.58 -3.40 -2.35
N CYS A 3 -0.25 -2.48 -1.94
CA CYS A 3 -1.20 -1.77 -2.80
C CYS A 3 -1.31 -0.29 -2.41
N GLY A 4 -1.91 0.50 -3.28
CA GLY A 4 -2.11 1.93 -3.02
C GLY A 4 -2.43 2.70 -4.29
N ARG A 5 -2.93 3.92 -4.13
CA ARG A 5 -3.20 4.79 -5.29
C ARG A 5 -1.92 5.12 -6.05
N SER A 6 -2.09 5.42 -7.32
CA SER A 6 -1.02 6.00 -8.12
C SER A 6 -0.44 7.22 -7.40
N ASN A 7 0.88 7.32 -7.35
CA ASN A 7 1.64 8.37 -6.64
C ASN A 7 1.49 8.39 -5.10
N SER A 8 0.96 7.35 -4.47
CA SER A 8 0.95 7.22 -3.00
C SER A 8 2.33 7.02 -2.38
N GLY A 9 3.37 6.79 -3.16
CA GLY A 9 4.72 6.51 -2.68
C GLY A 9 5.08 5.03 -2.61
N LYS A 10 4.25 4.14 -3.17
CA LYS A 10 4.44 2.68 -3.13
C LYS A 10 5.82 2.24 -3.67
N SER A 11 6.21 2.64 -4.87
CA SER A 11 7.52 2.29 -5.43
C SER A 11 8.70 2.86 -4.63
N THR A 12 8.54 4.04 -4.06
CA THR A 12 9.56 4.64 -3.17
C THR A 12 9.71 3.83 -1.89
N LEU A 13 8.59 3.38 -1.31
CA LEU A 13 8.58 2.52 -0.14
C LEU A 13 9.25 1.17 -0.43
N ILE A 14 8.91 0.50 -1.55
CA ILE A 14 9.54 -0.76 -1.95
C ILE A 14 11.06 -0.60 -2.10
N ASN A 15 11.51 0.47 -2.74
CA ASN A 15 12.93 0.75 -2.90
C ASN A 15 13.63 1.00 -1.55
N ALA A 16 12.95 1.66 -0.61
CA ALA A 16 13.47 1.88 0.74
C ALA A 16 13.58 0.57 1.54
N LEU A 17 12.58 -0.29 1.47
CA LEU A 17 12.57 -1.61 2.11
C LEU A 17 13.71 -2.51 1.59
N ALA A 18 13.91 -2.51 0.28
CA ALA A 18 14.96 -3.31 -0.36
C ALA A 18 16.36 -2.69 -0.26
N ASN A 19 16.48 -1.48 0.29
CA ASN A 19 17.71 -0.68 0.25
C ASN A 19 18.30 -0.55 -1.18
N GLN A 20 17.43 -0.48 -2.19
CA GLN A 20 17.80 -0.40 -3.60
C GLN A 20 17.07 0.76 -4.28
N LYS A 21 17.80 1.64 -4.97
CA LYS A 21 17.22 2.86 -5.57
C LYS A 21 16.30 2.61 -6.78
N LYS A 22 16.35 1.43 -7.41
CA LYS A 22 15.67 1.16 -8.69
C LYS A 22 15.04 -0.24 -8.77
N LEU A 23 14.77 -0.90 -7.65
CA LEU A 23 14.11 -2.21 -7.65
C LEU A 23 12.69 -2.07 -8.22
N ALA A 24 11.90 -1.18 -7.66
CA ALA A 24 10.63 -0.77 -8.24
C ALA A 24 10.81 0.53 -9.01
N LYS A 25 10.26 0.59 -10.24
CA LYS A 25 10.36 1.80 -11.06
C LYS A 25 9.53 2.92 -10.44
N THR A 26 10.21 3.92 -9.90
CA THR A 26 9.56 5.17 -9.50
C THR A 26 9.31 6.02 -10.74
N SER A 27 8.13 6.52 -10.92
CA SER A 27 7.76 7.37 -12.05
C SER A 27 6.79 8.44 -11.58
N ASN A 28 7.03 9.68 -12.01
CA ASN A 28 6.04 10.76 -11.90
C ASN A 28 4.92 10.61 -12.94
N THR A 29 5.08 9.68 -13.90
CA THR A 29 4.05 9.37 -14.89
C THR A 29 3.18 8.25 -14.32
N PRO A 30 1.93 8.52 -14.00
CA PRO A 30 1.01 7.52 -13.46
C PRO A 30 0.65 6.46 -14.51
N GLY A 31 0.28 5.23 -14.05
CA GLY A 31 -0.20 4.17 -14.92
C GLY A 31 0.87 3.22 -15.51
N ARG A 32 2.12 3.28 -15.01
CA ARG A 32 3.20 2.42 -15.54
C ARG A 32 3.21 0.98 -15.03
N THR A 33 2.67 0.70 -13.85
CA THR A 33 2.58 -0.66 -13.33
C THR A 33 1.26 -1.27 -13.78
N GLN A 34 1.29 -2.01 -14.87
CA GLN A 34 0.11 -2.73 -15.41
C GLN A 34 0.11 -4.21 -15.03
N SER A 35 1.14 -4.68 -14.32
CA SER A 35 1.32 -6.07 -13.92
C SER A 35 1.50 -6.22 -12.42
N ILE A 36 1.21 -7.40 -11.93
CA ILE A 36 1.53 -7.82 -10.56
C ILE A 36 3.00 -8.25 -10.55
N ASN A 37 3.82 -7.64 -9.68
CA ASN A 37 5.22 -7.98 -9.54
C ASN A 37 5.47 -8.76 -8.26
N PHE A 38 6.24 -9.84 -8.36
CA PHE A 38 6.60 -10.68 -7.22
C PHE A 38 8.06 -10.46 -6.86
N PHE A 39 8.32 -10.17 -5.59
CA PHE A 39 9.65 -10.07 -5.02
C PHE A 39 9.86 -11.23 -4.06
N HIS A 40 10.84 -12.07 -4.33
CA HIS A 40 11.24 -13.16 -3.44
C HIS A 40 12.13 -12.64 -2.33
N LEU A 41 12.07 -13.24 -1.16
CA LEU A 41 13.07 -13.02 -0.13
C LEU A 41 14.34 -13.80 -0.48
N THR A 42 15.48 -13.21 -0.17
CA THR A 42 16.78 -13.79 -0.56
C THR A 42 17.00 -15.19 0.02
N ASN A 43 16.45 -15.47 1.19
CA ASN A 43 16.67 -16.71 1.94
C ASN A 43 15.48 -17.68 1.94
N ASP A 44 14.35 -17.28 1.32
CA ASP A 44 13.15 -18.11 1.28
C ASP A 44 12.30 -17.73 0.05
N GLU A 45 12.40 -18.56 -0.99
CA GLU A 45 11.64 -18.34 -2.24
C GLU A 45 10.14 -18.59 -2.10
N ALA A 46 9.70 -19.29 -1.05
CA ALA A 46 8.29 -19.51 -0.79
C ALA A 46 7.60 -18.22 -0.32
N LYS A 47 8.32 -17.37 0.40
CA LYS A 47 7.81 -16.10 0.94
C LYS A 47 8.02 -14.96 -0.03
N LYS A 48 6.94 -14.24 -0.32
CA LYS A 48 6.92 -13.22 -1.38
C LYS A 48 6.27 -11.93 -0.92
N ILE A 49 6.89 -10.82 -1.30
CA ILE A 49 6.25 -9.52 -1.29
C ILE A 49 5.71 -9.28 -2.71
N VAL A 50 4.43 -8.93 -2.80
CA VAL A 50 3.76 -8.74 -4.08
C VAL A 50 3.41 -7.27 -4.26
N ASP A 51 3.88 -6.66 -5.34
CA ASP A 51 3.56 -5.29 -5.72
C ASP A 51 2.38 -5.28 -6.69
N LEU A 52 1.23 -4.85 -6.20
CA LEU A 52 0.02 -4.71 -7.00
C LEU A 52 0.06 -3.41 -7.81
N PRO A 53 -0.49 -3.38 -9.02
CA PRO A 53 -0.58 -2.15 -9.80
C PRO A 53 -1.37 -1.08 -9.05
N GLY A 54 -0.86 0.15 -9.07
CA GLY A 54 -1.52 1.28 -8.41
C GLY A 54 -2.88 1.61 -9.02
N PHE A 55 -3.84 1.97 -8.19
CA PHE A 55 -5.20 2.35 -8.61
C PHE A 55 -5.42 3.87 -8.65
N GLY A 56 -6.58 4.29 -9.16
CA GLY A 56 -7.02 5.69 -9.12
C GLY A 56 -6.25 6.63 -10.04
N TYR A 57 -5.74 6.11 -11.16
CA TYR A 57 -5.12 6.96 -12.17
C TYR A 57 -6.17 7.80 -12.91
N ALA A 58 -6.12 9.13 -12.73
CA ALA A 58 -7.13 10.06 -13.26
C ALA A 58 -7.25 10.06 -14.80
N LYS A 59 -6.19 9.69 -15.51
CA LYS A 59 -6.18 9.65 -16.99
C LYS A 59 -6.35 8.24 -17.56
N ALA A 60 -6.61 7.22 -16.72
CA ALA A 60 -6.90 5.89 -17.22
C ALA A 60 -8.25 5.84 -17.93
N SER A 61 -8.30 5.16 -19.05
CA SER A 61 -9.56 4.89 -19.74
C SER A 61 -10.50 4.05 -18.85
N LYS A 62 -11.81 4.09 -19.10
CA LYS A 62 -12.75 3.19 -18.42
C LYS A 62 -12.37 1.72 -18.63
N GLN A 63 -11.84 1.40 -19.80
CA GLN A 63 -11.39 0.04 -20.12
C GLN A 63 -10.21 -0.38 -19.24
N ASP A 64 -9.21 0.49 -19.06
CA ASP A 64 -8.05 0.22 -18.18
C ASP A 64 -8.47 0.09 -16.72
N GLN A 65 -9.39 0.93 -16.26
CA GLN A 65 -9.93 0.86 -14.89
C GLN A 65 -10.66 -0.47 -14.66
N ASN A 66 -11.46 -0.92 -15.62
CA ASN A 66 -12.17 -2.20 -15.54
C ASN A 66 -11.21 -3.39 -15.60
N ALA A 67 -10.18 -3.33 -16.45
CA ALA A 67 -9.16 -4.37 -16.54
C ALA A 67 -8.37 -4.47 -15.22
N TRP A 68 -7.99 -3.31 -14.66
CA TRP A 68 -7.35 -3.24 -13.35
C TRP A 68 -8.25 -3.87 -12.26
N ALA A 69 -9.51 -3.47 -12.20
CA ALA A 69 -10.43 -3.97 -11.18
C ALA A 69 -10.60 -5.49 -11.25
N LYS A 70 -10.76 -6.05 -12.46
CA LYS A 70 -10.84 -7.50 -12.67
C LYS A 70 -9.57 -8.23 -12.24
N LEU A 71 -8.39 -7.69 -12.58
CA LEU A 71 -7.11 -8.26 -12.20
C LEU A 71 -6.95 -8.31 -10.68
N ILE A 72 -7.20 -7.19 -10.00
CA ILE A 72 -7.05 -7.09 -8.55
C ILE A 72 -8.07 -7.95 -7.82
N LEU A 73 -9.35 -7.89 -8.20
CA LEU A 73 -10.39 -8.71 -7.60
C LEU A 73 -10.04 -10.20 -7.71
N SER A 74 -9.67 -10.65 -8.92
CA SER A 74 -9.26 -12.05 -9.14
C SER A 74 -8.04 -12.43 -8.29
N TYR A 75 -7.08 -11.52 -8.10
CA TYR A 75 -5.94 -11.76 -7.24
C TYR A 75 -6.33 -11.88 -5.76
N LEU A 76 -7.13 -10.94 -5.26
CA LEU A 76 -7.52 -10.91 -3.85
C LEU A 76 -8.41 -12.10 -3.47
N GLU A 77 -9.33 -12.53 -4.36
CA GLU A 77 -10.25 -13.64 -4.09
C GLU A 77 -9.60 -15.01 -4.24
N LYS A 78 -8.71 -15.18 -5.22
CA LYS A 78 -8.21 -16.52 -5.61
C LYS A 78 -6.85 -16.88 -5.06
N ARG A 79 -6.13 -15.92 -4.47
CA ARG A 79 -4.77 -16.15 -3.98
C ARG A 79 -4.80 -16.66 -2.53
N ALA A 80 -4.90 -17.98 -2.35
CA ALA A 80 -4.91 -18.63 -1.02
C ALA A 80 -3.66 -18.29 -0.16
N ALA A 81 -2.53 -17.97 -0.79
CA ALA A 81 -1.29 -17.57 -0.11
C ALA A 81 -1.24 -16.08 0.27
N LEU A 82 -2.30 -15.31 -0.01
CA LEU A 82 -2.39 -13.91 0.42
C LEU A 82 -2.93 -13.88 1.85
N THR A 83 -2.09 -13.46 2.78
CA THR A 83 -2.45 -13.35 4.20
C THR A 83 -2.85 -11.92 4.57
N ASP A 84 -2.09 -10.94 4.08
CA ASP A 84 -2.21 -9.55 4.50
C ASP A 84 -1.99 -8.57 3.35
N LEU A 85 -2.60 -7.39 3.48
CA LEU A 85 -2.37 -6.25 2.61
C LEU A 85 -1.67 -5.11 3.36
N ILE A 86 -0.67 -4.52 2.72
CA ILE A 86 -0.12 -3.24 3.13
C ILE A 86 -0.68 -2.18 2.19
N LEU A 87 -1.63 -1.38 2.69
CA LEU A 87 -2.25 -0.31 1.93
C LEU A 87 -1.49 1.00 2.14
N ILE A 88 -0.98 1.54 1.06
CA ILE A 88 -0.11 2.72 1.07
C ILE A 88 -0.92 3.95 0.65
N MET A 89 -1.04 4.91 1.58
CA MET A 89 -1.71 6.19 1.36
C MET A 89 -0.77 7.37 1.55
N ASP A 90 -0.93 8.40 0.75
CA ASP A 90 -0.27 9.70 0.96
C ASP A 90 -0.91 10.38 2.17
N MET A 91 -0.13 10.62 3.22
CA MET A 91 -0.60 11.19 4.49
C MET A 91 -1.23 12.58 4.34
N ARG A 92 -0.90 13.30 3.28
CA ARG A 92 -1.49 14.62 2.99
C ARG A 92 -2.95 14.55 2.51
N HIS A 93 -3.33 13.42 1.92
CA HIS A 93 -4.64 13.22 1.29
C HIS A 93 -5.12 11.76 1.48
N PRO A 94 -5.30 11.31 2.74
CA PRO A 94 -5.75 9.95 3.02
C PRO A 94 -7.25 9.79 2.70
N PHE A 95 -7.68 8.56 2.53
CA PHE A 95 -9.10 8.18 2.37
C PHE A 95 -9.83 8.89 1.24
N GLN A 96 -9.16 9.08 0.11
CA GLN A 96 -9.84 9.56 -1.09
C GLN A 96 -10.83 8.49 -1.59
N ASN A 97 -11.82 8.87 -2.41
CA ASN A 97 -12.90 7.99 -2.86
C ASN A 97 -12.40 6.61 -3.33
N LYS A 98 -11.30 6.57 -4.08
CA LYS A 98 -10.72 5.30 -4.55
C LYS A 98 -10.06 4.47 -3.44
N ASP A 99 -9.54 5.12 -2.39
CA ASP A 99 -9.05 4.40 -1.21
C ASP A 99 -10.24 3.75 -0.47
N LEU A 100 -11.35 4.48 -0.33
CA LEU A 100 -12.57 3.99 0.34
C LEU A 100 -13.23 2.85 -0.44
N GLU A 101 -13.32 2.94 -1.77
CA GLU A 101 -13.79 1.84 -2.64
C GLU A 101 -12.95 0.57 -2.42
N PHE A 102 -11.62 0.72 -2.38
CA PHE A 102 -10.70 -0.40 -2.18
C PHE A 102 -10.80 -0.97 -0.76
N LEU A 103 -10.89 -0.12 0.27
CA LEU A 103 -11.11 -0.55 1.65
C LEU A 103 -12.43 -1.32 1.81
N SER A 104 -13.51 -0.86 1.19
CA SER A 104 -14.81 -1.55 1.22
C SER A 104 -14.72 -2.95 0.59
N LEU A 105 -13.98 -3.09 -0.51
CA LEU A 105 -13.71 -4.39 -1.12
C LEU A 105 -12.93 -5.31 -0.18
N CYS A 106 -11.83 -4.82 0.40
CA CYS A 106 -11.01 -5.64 1.30
C CYS A 106 -11.79 -6.02 2.56
N ASN A 107 -12.63 -5.11 3.08
CA ASN A 107 -13.49 -5.40 4.23
C ASN A 107 -14.52 -6.50 3.91
N SER A 108 -15.11 -6.50 2.70
CA SER A 108 -16.04 -7.56 2.27
C SER A 108 -15.35 -8.93 2.11
N LEU A 109 -14.05 -8.94 1.85
CA LEU A 109 -13.23 -10.15 1.75
C LEU A 109 -12.61 -10.58 3.10
N ASN A 110 -12.85 -9.83 4.18
CA ASN A 110 -12.21 -10.03 5.49
C ASN A 110 -10.68 -10.08 5.42
N LEU A 111 -10.08 -9.30 4.53
CA LEU A 111 -8.64 -9.31 4.28
C LEU A 111 -7.96 -8.28 5.17
N PRO A 112 -7.04 -8.69 6.07
CA PRO A 112 -6.36 -7.78 6.97
C PRO A 112 -5.54 -6.72 6.24
N ILE A 113 -5.65 -5.46 6.68
CA ILE A 113 -4.97 -4.31 6.08
C ILE A 113 -4.07 -3.64 7.13
N HIS A 114 -2.80 -3.48 6.78
CA HIS A 114 -1.83 -2.64 7.47
C HIS A 114 -1.68 -1.33 6.72
N LEU A 115 -2.15 -0.23 7.30
CA LEU A 115 -2.15 1.07 6.63
C LEU A 115 -0.78 1.74 6.78
N VAL A 116 -0.14 2.14 5.69
CA VAL A 116 1.11 2.90 5.70
C VAL A 116 0.88 4.30 5.15
N LEU A 117 1.01 5.29 6.01
CA LEU A 117 0.83 6.70 5.72
C LEU A 117 2.16 7.32 5.29
N THR A 118 2.37 7.43 3.99
CA THR A 118 3.63 7.91 3.40
C THR A 118 3.72 9.43 3.36
N LYS A 119 4.92 9.93 3.06
CA LYS A 119 5.22 11.37 2.89
C LYS A 119 4.97 12.20 4.15
N ALA A 120 5.14 11.61 5.32
CA ALA A 120 5.00 12.30 6.60
C ALA A 120 5.91 13.52 6.74
N ASP A 121 7.05 13.53 6.04
CA ASP A 121 7.97 14.67 5.96
C ASP A 121 7.38 15.94 5.29
N LYS A 122 6.22 15.82 4.68
CA LYS A 122 5.52 16.93 4.00
C LYS A 122 4.45 17.60 4.88
N LEU A 123 4.23 17.11 6.09
CA LEU A 123 3.29 17.66 7.05
C LEU A 123 4.03 18.23 8.25
N ASN A 124 3.51 19.32 8.82
CA ASN A 124 3.94 19.81 10.12
C ASN A 124 3.28 18.98 11.26
N ASN A 125 3.69 19.24 12.51
CA ASN A 125 3.18 18.47 13.66
C ASN A 125 1.66 18.56 13.82
N LYS A 126 1.06 19.73 13.62
CA LYS A 126 -0.38 19.95 13.75
C LYS A 126 -1.16 19.19 12.67
N GLU A 127 -0.70 19.27 11.42
CA GLU A 127 -1.29 18.53 10.29
C GLU A 127 -1.17 17.03 10.51
N THR A 128 -0.01 16.56 10.99
CA THR A 128 0.22 15.15 11.33
C THR A 128 -0.79 14.66 12.36
N GLN A 129 -0.98 15.39 13.47
CA GLN A 129 -1.94 15.01 14.52
C GLN A 129 -3.38 15.00 13.99
N ASN A 130 -3.76 16.00 13.21
CA ASN A 130 -5.09 16.04 12.60
C ASN A 130 -5.33 14.83 11.67
N THR A 131 -4.34 14.49 10.85
CA THR A 131 -4.44 13.32 9.97
C THR A 131 -4.55 12.02 10.77
N LEU A 132 -3.77 11.84 11.82
CA LEU A 132 -3.83 10.66 12.68
C LEU A 132 -5.18 10.51 13.37
N LYS A 133 -5.83 11.61 13.76
CA LYS A 133 -7.19 11.58 14.30
C LYS A 133 -8.18 11.06 13.26
N VAL A 134 -8.15 11.59 12.03
CA VAL A 134 -8.99 11.09 10.92
C VAL A 134 -8.74 9.61 10.64
N VAL A 135 -7.47 9.19 10.67
CA VAL A 135 -7.11 7.77 10.49
C VAL A 135 -7.73 6.90 11.57
N SER A 136 -7.63 7.32 12.85
CA SER A 136 -8.22 6.58 13.97
C SER A 136 -9.74 6.45 13.84
N GLU A 137 -10.43 7.52 13.46
CA GLU A 137 -11.87 7.51 13.21
C GLU A 137 -12.23 6.55 12.07
N LYS A 138 -11.48 6.58 10.95
CA LYS A 138 -11.70 5.70 9.82
C LYS A 138 -11.39 4.23 10.08
N MET A 139 -10.43 3.93 10.94
CA MET A 139 -10.17 2.54 11.37
C MET A 139 -11.38 1.93 12.09
N ALA A 140 -12.15 2.72 12.81
CA ALA A 140 -13.40 2.25 13.42
C ALA A 140 -14.49 1.90 12.37
N ASP A 141 -14.53 2.62 11.25
CA ASP A 141 -15.48 2.37 10.14
C ASP A 141 -15.09 1.13 9.30
N TYR A 142 -13.81 0.74 9.30
CA TYR A 142 -13.27 -0.35 8.47
C TYR A 142 -12.52 -1.38 9.33
N PRO A 143 -13.20 -2.38 9.89
CA PRO A 143 -12.58 -3.41 10.75
C PRO A 143 -11.45 -4.21 10.11
N ALA A 144 -11.38 -4.24 8.77
CA ALA A 144 -10.25 -4.85 8.06
C ALA A 144 -8.92 -4.14 8.31
N ILE A 145 -8.92 -2.84 8.72
CA ILE A 145 -7.69 -2.11 9.05
C ILE A 145 -7.24 -2.52 10.46
N VAL A 146 -6.19 -3.33 10.51
CA VAL A 146 -5.63 -3.88 11.75
C VAL A 146 -4.79 -2.84 12.50
N ASP A 147 -3.98 -2.09 11.76
CA ASP A 147 -3.12 -1.05 12.32
C ASP A 147 -2.73 0.01 11.28
N SER A 148 -2.05 1.05 11.75
CA SER A 148 -1.52 2.11 10.90
C SER A 148 -0.11 2.53 11.30
N LEU A 149 0.72 2.89 10.32
CA LEU A 149 2.11 3.32 10.48
C LEU A 149 2.39 4.60 9.71
N VAL A 150 3.04 5.55 10.36
CA VAL A 150 3.56 6.78 9.72
C VAL A 150 4.90 6.50 9.06
N PHE A 151 5.07 6.90 7.80
CA PHE A 151 6.25 6.59 7.02
C PHE A 151 6.79 7.79 6.22
N SER A 152 8.12 7.94 6.21
CA SER A 152 8.81 8.80 5.26
C SER A 152 10.11 8.14 4.78
N ALA A 153 10.20 7.86 3.49
CA ALA A 153 11.43 7.34 2.88
C ALA A 153 12.58 8.36 2.95
N THR A 154 12.28 9.65 2.80
CA THR A 154 13.27 10.74 2.81
C THR A 154 13.90 10.94 4.19
N LYS A 155 13.08 10.89 5.23
CA LYS A 155 13.51 11.07 6.63
C LYS A 155 13.74 9.74 7.35
N LYS A 156 13.54 8.60 6.68
CA LYS A 156 13.62 7.23 7.24
C LYS A 156 12.69 7.01 8.45
N ILE A 157 11.59 7.76 8.54
CA ILE A 157 10.59 7.59 9.59
C ILE A 157 9.82 6.30 9.33
N GLY A 158 9.68 5.45 10.35
CA GLY A 158 8.89 4.22 10.30
C GLY A 158 9.50 3.09 9.45
N LEU A 159 10.70 3.26 8.88
CA LEU A 159 11.31 2.24 8.01
C LEU A 159 11.62 0.95 8.78
N GLU A 160 12.27 1.05 9.92
CA GLU A 160 12.62 -0.11 10.76
C GLU A 160 11.36 -0.80 11.29
N THR A 161 10.39 -0.03 11.76
CA THR A 161 9.11 -0.54 12.25
C THR A 161 8.37 -1.31 11.16
N LEU A 162 8.36 -0.79 9.92
CA LEU A 162 7.74 -1.46 8.78
C LEU A 162 8.49 -2.73 8.38
N LEU A 163 9.83 -2.70 8.41
CA LEU A 163 10.66 -3.90 8.15
C LEU A 163 10.36 -5.01 9.16
N ASN A 164 10.32 -4.67 10.45
CA ASN A 164 10.01 -5.64 11.51
C ASN A 164 8.57 -6.17 11.38
N LYS A 165 7.63 -5.31 11.01
CA LYS A 165 6.25 -5.72 10.71
C LYS A 165 6.20 -6.73 9.56
N ILE A 166 6.86 -6.44 8.46
CA ILE A 166 6.88 -7.34 7.29
C ILE A 166 7.53 -8.67 7.65
N LYS A 167 8.63 -8.67 8.42
CA LYS A 167 9.26 -9.90 8.91
C LYS A 167 8.29 -10.73 9.74
N LEU A 168 7.55 -10.09 10.65
CA LEU A 168 6.55 -10.77 11.48
C LEU A 168 5.46 -11.39 10.61
N LEU A 169 4.91 -10.66 9.64
CA LEU A 169 3.86 -11.14 8.73
C LEU A 169 4.34 -12.27 7.82
N LEU A 170 5.64 -12.33 7.54
CA LEU A 170 6.25 -13.37 6.73
C LEU A 170 6.87 -14.49 7.59
N GLU A 171 6.82 -14.38 8.91
CA GLU A 171 7.41 -15.36 9.84
C GLU A 171 8.92 -15.60 9.60
N VAL A 172 9.69 -14.51 9.43
CA VAL A 172 11.14 -14.54 9.17
C VAL A 172 11.92 -13.64 10.11
#